data_8fd19c8e399801544c7f8f0cf668e846
#
_entry.id   8fd19c8e399801544c7f8f0cf668e846
#
_cell.length_a   1.000
_cell.length_b   1.000
_cell.length_c   1.000
_cell.angle_alpha   90.00
_cell.angle_beta   90.00
_cell.angle_gamma   90.00
#
_symmetry.space_group_name_H-M   'P 1'
#
loop_
_entity.id
_entity.type
_entity.pdbx_description
1 polymer ?
#
loop_
_entity_poly.entity_id
_entity_poly.type
_entity_poly.pdbx_seq_one_letter_code
_entity_poly.pdbx_strand_id
1 'polypeptide(L)'
;MNFAFSAEENELRASIQAFIEAHLSEEIRRDLQETVVGQGHTAASTKFLGMIRDRGWSAVSWPKKYGGQARSRIAQFIVEEEFHRAAGLAVGGGGTGAPAILASGTEEQKQAFIPGSIRMEIVFCQGYSEPHCGTDLAGIRCRATRSGDKYVINGQKIYTTNAQNSTHIFLMVRTDPQSRRHAGLSVLLVPMNLPGITVRPLWTIQHNPRAPSTTTYAEPRTNEVFFENVEVPASSLLGEEGDGWRVAQRGLNLDRVGARRYLISVMRDEDIVNHLKSGDEFTEEKRQDPRVRDKVAELWAEAQVCRLMTMRSLSIEENGGNFAYEGSAEKVFAPEHGVRSTEAISQILGPHAQLLNGSPLAVKQGVFAHNLLGAFQSTVNHGSVQVMRDQVARKALNMPRQKA
;
A
#
# COMPACT_ATOMS: atom_id res chain seq x y z
N MET A 1 -24.34 10.62 8.93
CA MET A 1 -22.91 10.30 9.06
C MET A 1 -22.34 11.07 10.22
N ASN A 2 -21.72 10.42 11.18
CA ASN A 2 -21.00 11.08 12.26
C ASN A 2 -19.50 10.83 12.07
N PHE A 3 -18.70 11.87 11.96
CA PHE A 3 -17.25 11.77 11.82
C PHE A 3 -16.50 11.98 13.15
N ALA A 4 -17.24 12.13 14.26
CA ALA A 4 -16.65 12.19 15.58
C ALA A 4 -16.26 10.78 16.06
N PHE A 5 -15.12 10.68 16.71
CA PHE A 5 -14.67 9.47 17.35
C PHE A 5 -15.38 9.25 18.69
N SER A 6 -15.64 8.01 19.04
CA SER A 6 -16.13 7.62 20.34
C SER A 6 -15.12 7.93 21.46
N ALA A 7 -15.55 7.86 22.72
CA ALA A 7 -14.65 8.03 23.87
C ALA A 7 -13.50 6.99 23.84
N GLU A 8 -13.83 5.73 23.55
CA GLU A 8 -12.84 4.64 23.44
C GLU A 8 -11.84 4.84 22.31
N GLU A 9 -12.28 5.36 21.16
CA GLU A 9 -11.43 5.69 20.02
C GLU A 9 -10.49 6.88 20.32
N ASN A 10 -10.99 7.90 21.01
CA ASN A 10 -10.18 9.03 21.46
C ASN A 10 -9.15 8.60 22.52
N GLU A 11 -9.50 7.70 23.42
CA GLU A 11 -8.56 7.13 24.40
C GLU A 11 -7.46 6.31 23.70
N LEU A 12 -7.81 5.49 22.71
CA LEU A 12 -6.83 4.77 21.89
C LEU A 12 -5.88 5.75 21.21
N ARG A 13 -6.40 6.81 20.58
CA ARG A 13 -5.57 7.87 19.95
C ARG A 13 -4.62 8.49 20.94
N ALA A 14 -5.11 8.92 22.10
CA ALA A 14 -4.29 9.51 23.14
C ALA A 14 -3.18 8.56 23.64
N SER A 15 -3.48 7.27 23.78
CA SER A 15 -2.51 6.26 24.19
C SER A 15 -1.40 6.06 23.16
N ILE A 16 -1.75 6.11 21.86
CA ILE A 16 -0.78 6.00 20.77
C ILE A 16 0.10 7.25 20.71
N GLN A 17 -0.49 8.45 20.85
CA GLN A 17 0.25 9.72 20.85
C GLN A 17 1.24 9.78 22.02
N ALA A 18 0.82 9.40 23.23
CA ALA A 18 1.71 9.29 24.39
C ALA A 18 2.84 8.28 24.19
N PHE A 19 2.55 7.14 23.56
CA PHE A 19 3.58 6.15 23.20
C PHE A 19 4.58 6.71 22.19
N ILE A 20 4.12 7.38 21.16
CA ILE A 20 4.96 8.02 20.15
C ILE A 20 5.87 9.07 20.80
N GLU A 21 5.31 9.95 21.63
CA GLU A 21 6.07 10.96 22.35
C GLU A 21 7.17 10.35 23.24
N ALA A 22 6.85 9.26 23.94
CA ALA A 22 7.78 8.62 24.85
C ALA A 22 8.89 7.81 24.18
N HIS A 23 8.66 7.28 22.97
CA HIS A 23 9.52 6.24 22.39
C HIS A 23 10.05 6.54 20.99
N LEU A 24 9.48 7.49 20.23
CA LEU A 24 9.92 7.84 18.89
C LEU A 24 10.97 8.95 18.93
N SER A 25 12.25 8.58 18.97
CA SER A 25 13.35 9.54 18.83
C SER A 25 13.50 9.99 17.36
N GLU A 26 14.24 11.11 17.16
CA GLU A 26 14.55 11.59 15.79
C GLU A 26 15.43 10.60 15.03
N GLU A 27 16.30 9.85 15.71
CA GLU A 27 17.08 8.77 15.12
C GLU A 27 16.16 7.65 14.58
N ILE A 28 15.22 7.19 15.40
CA ILE A 28 14.24 6.15 14.99
C ILE A 28 13.37 6.67 13.84
N ARG A 29 12.90 7.91 13.92
CA ARG A 29 12.07 8.52 12.86
C ARG A 29 12.80 8.52 11.53
N ARG A 30 14.05 8.98 11.50
CA ARG A 30 14.88 9.02 10.31
C ARG A 30 15.14 7.63 9.76
N ASP A 31 15.51 6.67 10.61
CA ASP A 31 15.73 5.27 10.20
C ASP A 31 14.47 4.66 9.57
N LEU A 32 13.29 4.87 10.15
CA LEU A 32 12.03 4.37 9.61
C LEU A 32 11.63 5.03 8.26
N GLN A 33 12.00 6.28 8.04
CA GLN A 33 11.72 7.00 6.80
C GLN A 33 12.71 6.66 5.68
N GLU A 34 13.97 6.46 6.03
CA GLU A 34 15.06 6.22 5.07
C GLU A 34 15.28 4.74 4.76
N THR A 35 14.91 3.84 5.66
CA THR A 35 15.15 2.40 5.51
C THR A 35 13.95 1.69 4.89
N VAL A 36 14.20 0.80 3.95
CA VAL A 36 13.15 -0.05 3.38
C VAL A 36 12.61 -0.98 4.46
N VAL A 37 11.28 -1.01 4.61
CA VAL A 37 10.62 -1.91 5.58
C VAL A 37 11.11 -3.34 5.41
N GLY A 38 11.69 -3.89 6.48
CA GLY A 38 12.23 -5.26 6.51
C GLY A 38 13.72 -5.37 6.21
N GLN A 39 14.45 -4.27 5.96
CA GLN A 39 15.88 -4.30 5.71
C GLN A 39 16.64 -3.36 6.64
N GLY A 40 17.54 -3.93 7.44
CA GLY A 40 18.64 -3.18 8.05
C GLY A 40 18.25 -2.07 9.04
N HIS A 41 17.08 -2.17 9.67
CA HIS A 41 16.72 -1.23 10.74
C HIS A 41 17.71 -1.27 11.89
N THR A 42 17.96 -0.11 12.48
CA THR A 42 18.77 -0.04 13.71
C THR A 42 18.15 -0.87 14.84
N ALA A 43 18.96 -1.22 15.83
CA ALA A 43 18.46 -1.94 17.02
C ALA A 43 17.37 -1.14 17.75
N ALA A 44 17.47 0.20 17.76
CA ALA A 44 16.48 1.09 18.36
C ALA A 44 15.14 1.04 17.60
N SER A 45 15.17 1.13 16.26
CA SER A 45 13.97 1.02 15.42
C SER A 45 13.35 -0.37 15.49
N THR A 46 14.15 -1.43 15.49
CA THR A 46 13.69 -2.81 15.67
C THR A 46 12.97 -2.99 17.01
N LYS A 47 13.53 -2.43 18.09
CA LYS A 47 12.88 -2.42 19.41
C LYS A 47 11.57 -1.65 19.39
N PHE A 48 11.53 -0.45 18.78
CA PHE A 48 10.32 0.37 18.65
C PHE A 48 9.21 -0.37 17.90
N LEU A 49 9.52 -1.01 16.77
CA LEU A 49 8.58 -1.84 16.02
C LEU A 49 8.09 -3.05 16.84
N GLY A 50 8.98 -3.67 17.62
CA GLY A 50 8.61 -4.72 18.56
C GLY A 50 7.58 -4.26 19.59
N MET A 51 7.78 -3.07 20.17
CA MET A 51 6.86 -2.50 21.17
C MET A 51 5.47 -2.19 20.59
N ILE A 52 5.37 -1.80 19.31
CA ILE A 52 4.10 -1.63 18.59
C ILE A 52 3.39 -2.97 18.44
N ARG A 53 4.12 -3.99 18.02
CA ARG A 53 3.64 -5.35 17.85
C ARG A 53 3.16 -5.96 19.15
N ASP A 54 3.92 -5.83 20.22
CA ASP A 54 3.61 -6.38 21.56
C ASP A 54 2.32 -5.77 22.14
N ARG A 55 1.96 -4.55 21.72
CA ARG A 55 0.67 -3.93 22.03
C ARG A 55 -0.47 -4.38 21.12
N GLY A 56 -0.19 -5.23 20.13
CA GLY A 56 -1.18 -5.71 19.16
C GLY A 56 -1.70 -4.65 18.20
N TRP A 57 -1.03 -3.50 18.08
CA TRP A 57 -1.48 -2.40 17.23
C TRP A 57 -1.36 -2.70 15.73
N SER A 58 -0.55 -3.67 15.34
CA SER A 58 -0.47 -4.13 13.94
C SER A 58 -1.72 -4.86 13.44
N ALA A 59 -2.62 -5.29 14.33
CA ALA A 59 -3.79 -6.11 13.97
C ALA A 59 -5.02 -5.78 14.82
N VAL A 60 -5.28 -4.51 15.07
CA VAL A 60 -6.34 -4.03 15.96
C VAL A 60 -7.72 -4.53 15.54
N SER A 61 -8.03 -4.52 14.25
CA SER A 61 -9.33 -4.94 13.71
C SER A 61 -9.44 -6.44 13.41
N TRP A 62 -8.37 -7.21 13.61
CA TRP A 62 -8.35 -8.64 13.25
C TRP A 62 -8.92 -9.52 14.37
N PRO A 63 -9.40 -10.74 14.03
CA PRO A 63 -10.01 -11.63 15.04
C PRO A 63 -9.04 -12.03 16.15
N LYS A 64 -9.52 -12.05 17.38
CA LYS A 64 -8.74 -12.45 18.57
C LYS A 64 -8.12 -13.84 18.46
N LYS A 65 -8.83 -14.79 17.84
CA LYS A 65 -8.36 -16.19 17.66
C LYS A 65 -7.07 -16.30 16.83
N TYR A 66 -6.68 -15.26 16.08
CA TYR A 66 -5.44 -15.21 15.32
C TYR A 66 -4.41 -14.21 15.89
N GLY A 67 -4.70 -13.62 17.05
CA GLY A 67 -3.81 -12.66 17.71
C GLY A 67 -4.15 -11.19 17.48
N GLY A 68 -5.28 -10.88 16.85
CA GLY A 68 -5.81 -9.53 16.73
C GLY A 68 -6.60 -9.09 17.97
N GLN A 69 -7.14 -7.87 17.95
CA GLN A 69 -7.91 -7.31 19.07
C GLN A 69 -9.43 -7.32 18.82
N ALA A 70 -9.89 -7.61 17.61
CA ALA A 70 -11.28 -7.57 17.18
C ALA A 70 -11.99 -6.22 17.48
N ARG A 71 -11.25 -5.10 17.39
CA ARG A 71 -11.78 -3.74 17.48
C ARG A 71 -12.33 -3.29 16.12
N SER A 72 -12.90 -2.10 16.08
CA SER A 72 -13.47 -1.51 14.87
C SER A 72 -12.41 -1.23 13.78
N ARG A 73 -12.86 -1.09 12.54
CA ARG A 73 -12.01 -0.59 11.44
C ARG A 73 -11.59 0.85 11.65
N ILE A 74 -12.39 1.63 12.37
CA ILE A 74 -12.03 3.00 12.77
C ILE A 74 -10.85 2.96 13.76
N ALA A 75 -10.82 2.01 14.70
CA ALA A 75 -9.68 1.84 15.59
C ALA A 75 -8.39 1.51 14.81
N GLN A 76 -8.47 0.64 13.79
CA GLN A 76 -7.33 0.37 12.90
C GLN A 76 -6.90 1.62 12.13
N PHE A 77 -7.86 2.41 11.61
CA PHE A 77 -7.60 3.68 10.95
C PHE A 77 -6.84 4.67 11.85
N ILE A 78 -7.24 4.78 13.13
CA ILE A 78 -6.56 5.65 14.10
C ILE A 78 -5.10 5.23 14.28
N VAL A 79 -4.84 3.93 14.46
CA VAL A 79 -3.47 3.42 14.58
C VAL A 79 -2.64 3.76 13.34
N GLU A 80 -3.18 3.51 12.15
CA GLU A 80 -2.50 3.81 10.88
C GLU A 80 -2.25 5.32 10.73
N GLU A 81 -3.23 6.15 11.06
CA GLU A 81 -3.12 7.62 10.98
C GLU A 81 -2.01 8.17 11.88
N GLU A 82 -1.99 7.78 13.16
CA GLU A 82 -1.04 8.32 14.12
C GLU A 82 0.41 7.90 13.81
N PHE A 83 0.66 6.61 13.56
CA PHE A 83 2.02 6.15 13.24
C PHE A 83 2.52 6.65 11.89
N HIS A 84 1.64 6.75 10.90
CA HIS A 84 2.04 7.27 9.59
C HIS A 84 2.39 8.75 9.66
N ARG A 85 1.59 9.57 10.37
CA ARG A 85 1.90 10.98 10.61
C ARG A 85 3.20 11.19 11.38
N ALA A 86 3.45 10.35 12.40
CA ALA A 86 4.62 10.50 13.25
C ALA A 86 5.94 10.10 12.57
N ALA A 87 5.93 9.04 11.77
CA ALA A 87 7.15 8.43 11.25
C ALA A 87 7.06 7.92 9.79
N GLY A 88 5.98 8.18 9.06
CA GLY A 88 5.75 7.57 7.75
C GLY A 88 5.52 6.05 7.83
N LEU A 89 5.33 5.52 9.04
CA LEU A 89 5.26 4.08 9.30
C LEU A 89 3.88 3.52 8.96
N ALA A 90 3.85 2.57 8.03
CA ALA A 90 2.65 1.80 7.76
C ALA A 90 2.52 0.67 8.80
N VAL A 91 1.71 0.90 9.82
CA VAL A 91 1.36 -0.11 10.82
C VAL A 91 0.17 -0.91 10.33
N GLY A 92 0.39 -2.18 9.99
CA GLY A 92 -0.67 -3.07 9.54
C GLY A 92 -0.12 -4.47 9.28
N GLY A 93 -0.90 -5.47 9.61
CA GLY A 93 -0.47 -6.86 9.51
C GLY A 93 -0.48 -7.40 8.10
N GLY A 94 0.65 -7.94 7.65
CA GLY A 94 0.72 -8.92 6.57
C GLY A 94 0.51 -8.46 5.14
N GLY A 95 0.38 -7.17 4.87
CA GLY A 95 0.14 -6.70 3.51
C GLY A 95 -1.18 -7.24 2.92
N THR A 96 -1.27 -7.26 1.58
CA THR A 96 -2.53 -7.58 0.87
C THR A 96 -2.94 -9.06 0.95
N GLY A 97 -2.01 -9.97 1.24
CA GLY A 97 -2.29 -11.41 1.31
C GLY A 97 -3.18 -11.78 2.49
N ALA A 98 -2.89 -11.25 3.65
CA ALA A 98 -3.57 -11.63 4.88
C ALA A 98 -5.07 -11.30 4.93
N PRO A 99 -5.55 -10.12 4.47
CA PRO A 99 -6.99 -9.87 4.36
C PRO A 99 -7.70 -10.85 3.43
N ALA A 100 -7.08 -11.23 2.31
CA ALA A 100 -7.66 -12.20 1.39
C ALA A 100 -7.71 -13.61 2.01
N ILE A 101 -6.70 -14.01 2.79
CA ILE A 101 -6.67 -15.27 3.53
C ILE A 101 -7.77 -15.28 4.59
N LEU A 102 -7.95 -14.19 5.36
CA LEU A 102 -9.03 -14.07 6.33
C LEU A 102 -10.42 -14.25 5.68
N ALA A 103 -10.60 -13.69 4.48
CA ALA A 103 -11.88 -13.71 3.78
C ALA A 103 -12.16 -15.01 3.02
N SER A 104 -11.13 -15.75 2.56
CA SER A 104 -11.28 -16.85 1.60
C SER A 104 -10.48 -18.11 1.94
N GLY A 105 -9.60 -18.05 2.95
CA GLY A 105 -8.76 -19.19 3.36
C GLY A 105 -9.50 -20.23 4.17
N THR A 106 -8.99 -21.46 4.15
CA THR A 106 -9.41 -22.50 5.11
C THR A 106 -8.96 -22.13 6.53
N GLU A 107 -9.49 -22.82 7.54
CA GLU A 107 -9.07 -22.55 8.92
C GLU A 107 -7.59 -22.87 9.15
N GLU A 108 -7.09 -23.92 8.49
CA GLU A 108 -5.67 -24.30 8.51
C GLU A 108 -4.79 -23.21 7.90
N GLN A 109 -5.19 -22.65 6.75
CA GLN A 109 -4.48 -21.53 6.13
C GLN A 109 -4.50 -20.28 7.02
N LYS A 110 -5.64 -19.95 7.63
CA LYS A 110 -5.73 -18.82 8.57
C LYS A 110 -4.80 -18.99 9.75
N GLN A 111 -4.78 -20.18 10.37
CA GLN A 111 -3.88 -20.48 11.49
C GLN A 111 -2.40 -20.45 11.08
N ALA A 112 -2.07 -20.92 9.89
CA ALA A 112 -0.70 -20.96 9.40
C ALA A 112 -0.16 -19.56 9.06
N PHE A 113 -0.98 -18.69 8.46
CA PHE A 113 -0.50 -17.43 7.89
C PHE A 113 -0.79 -16.20 8.73
N ILE A 114 -1.97 -16.10 9.37
CA ILE A 114 -2.40 -14.85 9.99
C ILE A 114 -1.55 -14.47 11.20
N PRO A 115 -1.26 -15.36 12.16
CA PRO A 115 -0.42 -14.99 13.31
C PRO A 115 0.99 -14.55 12.90
N GLY A 116 1.61 -15.24 11.94
CA GLY A 116 2.92 -14.86 11.40
C GLY A 116 2.89 -13.52 10.65
N SER A 117 1.78 -13.22 9.96
CA SER A 117 1.60 -11.93 9.30
C SER A 117 1.46 -10.77 10.30
N ILE A 118 0.76 -11.00 11.41
CA ILE A 118 0.65 -10.01 12.51
C ILE A 118 2.02 -9.70 13.11
N ARG A 119 2.86 -10.73 13.26
CA ARG A 119 4.24 -10.57 13.77
C ARG A 119 5.25 -10.11 12.73
N MET A 120 4.80 -9.89 11.48
CA MET A 120 5.66 -9.55 10.33
C MET A 120 6.73 -10.61 10.02
N GLU A 121 6.54 -11.84 10.45
CA GLU A 121 7.35 -13.01 10.10
C GLU A 121 6.97 -13.58 8.73
N ILE A 122 5.71 -13.39 8.34
CA ILE A 122 5.16 -13.73 7.03
C ILE A 122 4.81 -12.43 6.31
N VAL A 123 5.52 -12.17 5.23
CA VAL A 123 5.33 -10.99 4.38
C VAL A 123 4.98 -11.44 2.98
N PHE A 124 3.84 -10.95 2.47
CA PHE A 124 3.37 -11.26 1.13
C PHE A 124 3.70 -10.15 0.14
N CYS A 125 4.29 -10.51 -1.01
CA CYS A 125 4.21 -9.69 -2.21
C CYS A 125 3.07 -10.15 -3.11
N GLN A 126 2.72 -9.33 -4.12
CA GLN A 126 1.61 -9.61 -5.04
C GLN A 126 2.13 -9.96 -6.43
N GLY A 127 1.81 -11.15 -6.91
CA GLY A 127 2.12 -11.62 -8.25
C GLY A 127 0.90 -11.56 -9.16
N TYR A 128 0.54 -10.38 -9.69
CA TYR A 128 -0.60 -10.19 -10.57
C TYR A 128 -0.16 -9.93 -12.01
N SER A 129 0.43 -8.77 -12.26
CA SER A 129 0.80 -8.29 -13.59
C SER A 129 1.85 -9.17 -14.27
N GLU A 130 1.75 -9.25 -15.58
CA GLU A 130 2.73 -9.91 -16.47
C GLU A 130 3.16 -8.92 -17.56
N PRO A 131 4.27 -9.17 -18.28
CA PRO A 131 4.77 -8.23 -19.30
C PRO A 131 3.74 -7.80 -20.34
N HIS A 132 2.76 -8.66 -20.63
CA HIS A 132 1.71 -8.41 -21.63
C HIS A 132 0.36 -8.05 -21.03
N CYS A 133 0.17 -8.14 -19.72
CA CYS A 133 -1.10 -7.78 -19.06
C CYS A 133 -0.89 -7.18 -17.66
N GLY A 134 -1.62 -6.11 -17.38
CA GLY A 134 -1.65 -5.44 -16.08
C GLY A 134 -3.07 -4.98 -15.77
N THR A 135 -3.57 -3.97 -16.46
CA THR A 135 -4.96 -3.52 -16.31
C THR A 135 -5.96 -4.61 -16.70
N ASP A 136 -5.72 -5.36 -17.78
CA ASP A 136 -6.51 -6.53 -18.15
C ASP A 136 -5.90 -7.82 -17.55
N LEU A 137 -6.14 -8.05 -16.27
CA LEU A 137 -5.68 -9.27 -15.57
C LEU A 137 -6.33 -10.56 -16.13
N ALA A 138 -7.39 -10.45 -16.93
CA ALA A 138 -7.94 -11.62 -17.62
C ALA A 138 -6.95 -12.26 -18.63
N GLY A 139 -5.93 -11.49 -19.04
CA GLY A 139 -4.86 -11.93 -19.93
C GLY A 139 -3.74 -12.73 -19.27
N ILE A 140 -3.78 -13.01 -17.97
CA ILE A 140 -2.74 -13.79 -17.24
C ILE A 140 -2.45 -15.13 -17.94
N ARG A 141 -1.16 -15.39 -18.19
CA ARG A 141 -0.62 -16.60 -18.83
C ARG A 141 0.29 -17.42 -17.92
N CYS A 142 0.78 -16.91 -16.82
CA CYS A 142 1.49 -17.69 -15.81
C CYS A 142 0.58 -18.85 -15.38
N ARG A 143 1.02 -20.09 -15.65
CA ARG A 143 0.20 -21.30 -15.49
C ARG A 143 0.56 -22.03 -14.21
N ALA A 144 -0.45 -22.64 -13.59
CA ALA A 144 -0.29 -23.67 -12.59
C ALA A 144 -1.05 -24.91 -13.03
N THR A 145 -0.32 -25.95 -13.42
CA THR A 145 -0.90 -27.22 -13.88
C THR A 145 -0.98 -28.17 -12.71
N ARG A 146 -2.17 -28.71 -12.44
CA ARG A 146 -2.35 -29.71 -11.39
C ARG A 146 -1.74 -31.04 -11.78
N SER A 147 -0.94 -31.61 -10.89
CA SER A 147 -0.31 -32.92 -11.03
C SER A 147 -0.45 -33.68 -9.71
N GLY A 148 -1.49 -34.50 -9.60
CA GLY A 148 -1.84 -35.21 -8.37
C GLY A 148 -2.19 -34.23 -7.22
N ASP A 149 -1.41 -34.26 -6.17
CA ASP A 149 -1.56 -33.43 -4.96
C ASP A 149 -0.77 -32.11 -5.00
N LYS A 150 -0.23 -31.74 -6.16
CA LYS A 150 0.62 -30.55 -6.37
C LYS A 150 0.11 -29.69 -7.52
N TYR A 151 0.59 -28.45 -7.56
CA TYR A 151 0.61 -27.59 -8.73
C TYR A 151 2.05 -27.37 -9.19
N VAL A 152 2.27 -27.41 -10.50
CA VAL A 152 3.54 -27.04 -11.17
C VAL A 152 3.35 -25.68 -11.83
N ILE A 153 4.13 -24.69 -11.41
CA ILE A 153 3.98 -23.29 -11.82
C ILE A 153 5.07 -22.95 -12.83
N ASN A 154 4.65 -22.34 -13.95
CA ASN A 154 5.54 -21.82 -14.98
C ASN A 154 5.04 -20.47 -15.49
N GLY A 155 5.95 -19.49 -15.61
CA GLY A 155 5.65 -18.17 -16.12
C GLY A 155 6.45 -17.05 -15.48
N GLN A 156 5.97 -15.81 -15.65
CA GLN A 156 6.64 -14.61 -15.18
C GLN A 156 5.63 -13.63 -14.61
N LYS A 157 6.03 -12.92 -13.55
CA LYS A 157 5.34 -11.74 -13.03
C LYS A 157 6.25 -10.52 -13.13
N ILE A 158 5.64 -9.33 -13.27
CA ILE A 158 6.35 -8.06 -13.35
C ILE A 158 5.71 -7.03 -12.40
N TYR A 159 6.45 -6.01 -12.05
CA TYR A 159 6.04 -4.97 -11.10
C TYR A 159 5.68 -5.52 -9.72
N THR A 160 6.32 -6.62 -9.32
CA THR A 160 6.12 -7.24 -8.02
C THR A 160 6.91 -6.49 -6.96
N THR A 161 6.21 -5.62 -6.23
CA THR A 161 6.83 -4.79 -5.19
C THR A 161 7.29 -5.63 -4.01
N ASN A 162 8.52 -5.39 -3.54
CA ASN A 162 9.17 -6.05 -2.40
C ASN A 162 9.34 -7.59 -2.53
N ALA A 163 9.32 -8.15 -3.73
CA ALA A 163 9.49 -9.60 -3.92
C ALA A 163 10.80 -10.14 -3.31
N GLN A 164 11.88 -9.34 -3.37
CA GLN A 164 13.19 -9.70 -2.82
C GLN A 164 13.19 -9.86 -1.29
N ASN A 165 12.23 -9.25 -0.59
CA ASN A 165 12.14 -9.24 0.88
C ASN A 165 10.90 -9.97 1.41
N SER A 166 10.09 -10.54 0.52
CA SER A 166 8.87 -11.23 0.90
C SER A 166 9.15 -12.70 1.15
N THR A 167 8.48 -13.26 2.15
CA THR A 167 8.55 -14.69 2.44
C THR A 167 7.64 -15.50 1.53
N HIS A 168 6.54 -14.90 1.08
CA HIS A 168 5.51 -15.51 0.25
C HIS A 168 5.05 -14.57 -0.85
N ILE A 169 4.57 -15.16 -1.93
CA ILE A 169 3.87 -14.42 -2.98
C ILE A 169 2.41 -14.85 -3.05
N PHE A 170 1.52 -13.88 -3.03
CA PHE A 170 0.11 -14.03 -3.38
C PHE A 170 0.01 -14.05 -4.89
N LEU A 171 0.02 -15.27 -5.45
CA LEU A 171 0.25 -15.49 -6.88
C LEU A 171 -1.03 -15.80 -7.62
N MET A 172 -1.43 -14.92 -8.53
CA MET A 172 -2.53 -15.18 -9.45
C MET A 172 -2.01 -15.93 -10.69
N VAL A 173 -2.61 -17.07 -10.98
CA VAL A 173 -2.21 -17.99 -12.05
C VAL A 173 -3.41 -18.44 -12.87
N ARG A 174 -3.16 -18.99 -14.05
CA ARG A 174 -4.15 -19.68 -14.85
C ARG A 174 -4.07 -21.17 -14.59
N THR A 175 -5.12 -21.74 -14.00
CA THR A 175 -5.25 -23.18 -13.75
C THR A 175 -6.06 -23.88 -14.85
N ASP A 176 -7.01 -23.17 -15.48
CA ASP A 176 -7.74 -23.67 -16.64
C ASP A 176 -7.42 -22.84 -17.89
N PRO A 177 -6.59 -23.35 -18.82
CA PRO A 177 -6.23 -22.64 -20.06
C PRO A 177 -7.37 -22.57 -21.08
N GLN A 178 -8.41 -23.38 -20.93
CA GLN A 178 -9.56 -23.43 -21.85
C GLN A 178 -10.66 -22.45 -21.45
N SER A 179 -10.70 -22.05 -20.21
CA SER A 179 -11.70 -21.10 -19.73
C SER A 179 -11.45 -19.69 -20.25
N ARG A 180 -12.54 -18.96 -20.44
CA ARG A 180 -12.47 -17.59 -20.94
C ARG A 180 -12.33 -16.58 -19.78
N ARG A 181 -11.48 -15.56 -20.02
CA ARG A 181 -11.32 -14.39 -19.12
C ARG A 181 -10.95 -14.82 -17.69
N HIS A 182 -11.75 -14.43 -16.70
CA HIS A 182 -11.44 -14.57 -15.28
C HIS A 182 -11.73 -15.96 -14.71
N ALA A 183 -12.58 -16.76 -15.37
CA ALA A 183 -13.05 -18.05 -14.82
C ALA A 183 -11.96 -19.12 -14.65
N GLY A 184 -10.85 -19.01 -15.38
CA GLY A 184 -9.73 -19.95 -15.24
C GLY A 184 -8.59 -19.44 -14.36
N LEU A 185 -8.82 -18.40 -13.60
CA LEU A 185 -7.81 -17.83 -12.71
C LEU A 185 -7.97 -18.36 -11.29
N SER A 186 -6.84 -18.72 -10.68
CA SER A 186 -6.75 -19.16 -9.28
C SER A 186 -5.69 -18.35 -8.54
N VAL A 187 -5.71 -18.39 -7.22
CA VAL A 187 -4.68 -17.79 -6.38
C VAL A 187 -3.96 -18.88 -5.60
N LEU A 188 -2.64 -18.85 -5.64
CA LEU A 188 -1.76 -19.73 -4.87
C LEU A 188 -0.95 -18.91 -3.86
N LEU A 189 -0.81 -19.42 -2.64
CA LEU A 189 0.08 -18.91 -1.62
C LEU A 189 1.42 -19.64 -1.73
N VAL A 190 2.43 -18.98 -2.30
CA VAL A 190 3.68 -19.63 -2.70
C VAL A 190 4.85 -19.08 -1.87
N PRO A 191 5.62 -19.95 -1.16
CA PRO A 191 6.88 -19.55 -0.52
C PRO A 191 7.89 -19.05 -1.56
N MET A 192 8.57 -17.93 -1.28
CA MET A 192 9.52 -17.31 -2.23
C MET A 192 10.88 -18.01 -2.29
N ASN A 193 11.19 -18.88 -1.35
CA ASN A 193 12.45 -19.61 -1.27
C ASN A 193 12.44 -20.97 -1.99
N LEU A 194 11.40 -21.28 -2.74
CA LEU A 194 11.31 -22.55 -3.48
C LEU A 194 12.27 -22.59 -4.69
N PRO A 195 12.82 -23.77 -5.02
CA PRO A 195 13.59 -23.95 -6.25
C PRO A 195 12.77 -23.56 -7.48
N GLY A 196 13.43 -22.94 -8.47
CA GLY A 196 12.78 -22.49 -9.69
C GLY A 196 12.18 -21.09 -9.62
N ILE A 197 12.25 -20.40 -8.45
CA ILE A 197 11.87 -18.99 -8.33
C ILE A 197 13.11 -18.12 -8.49
N THR A 198 13.07 -17.18 -9.43
CA THR A 198 14.11 -16.17 -9.61
C THR A 198 13.50 -14.80 -9.51
N VAL A 199 14.05 -13.95 -8.62
CA VAL A 199 13.66 -12.55 -8.47
C VAL A 199 14.73 -11.66 -9.09
N ARG A 200 14.32 -10.74 -9.99
CA ARG A 200 15.22 -9.76 -10.61
C ARG A 200 14.73 -8.35 -10.35
N PRO A 201 15.59 -7.47 -9.83
CA PRO A 201 15.24 -6.06 -9.64
C PRO A 201 14.90 -5.39 -10.97
N LEU A 202 13.82 -4.60 -10.96
CA LEU A 202 13.42 -3.77 -12.10
C LEU A 202 13.68 -2.30 -11.78
N TRP A 203 14.68 -1.74 -12.43
CA TRP A 203 15.04 -0.33 -12.26
C TRP A 203 13.98 0.57 -12.89
N THR A 204 13.55 1.56 -12.15
CA THR A 204 12.56 2.56 -12.57
C THR A 204 13.10 3.96 -12.37
N ILE A 205 12.42 4.97 -12.94
CA ILE A 205 12.79 6.38 -12.81
C ILE A 205 12.87 6.87 -11.34
N GLN A 206 12.24 6.17 -10.41
CA GLN A 206 12.25 6.51 -8.99
C GLN A 206 13.56 6.19 -8.27
N HIS A 207 14.44 5.40 -8.87
CA HIS A 207 15.61 4.88 -8.18
C HIS A 207 16.86 5.65 -8.58
N ASN A 208 17.64 6.02 -7.58
CA ASN A 208 18.93 6.68 -7.79
C ASN A 208 20.07 5.71 -7.39
N PRO A 209 20.80 5.13 -8.35
CA PRO A 209 21.90 4.20 -8.06
C PRO A 209 23.08 4.85 -7.31
N ARG A 210 23.09 6.18 -7.18
CA ARG A 210 24.09 6.91 -6.39
C ARG A 210 23.62 7.20 -4.96
N ALA A 211 22.36 6.90 -4.63
CA ALA A 211 21.87 7.04 -3.26
C ALA A 211 22.53 5.99 -2.35
N PRO A 212 22.71 6.27 -1.05
CA PRO A 212 23.18 5.26 -0.11
C PRO A 212 22.32 4.01 -0.15
N SER A 213 22.95 2.84 -0.09
CA SER A 213 22.26 1.53 -0.20
C SER A 213 21.21 1.28 0.88
N THR A 214 21.27 2.01 1.98
CA THR A 214 20.31 1.96 3.09
C THR A 214 19.04 2.77 2.83
N THR A 215 19.00 3.59 1.76
CA THR A 215 17.83 4.44 1.47
C THR A 215 16.84 3.74 0.55
N THR A 216 15.58 4.12 0.65
CA THR A 216 14.51 3.64 -0.22
C THR A 216 14.69 4.00 -1.70
N TYR A 217 15.68 4.83 -2.01
CA TYR A 217 15.96 5.34 -3.37
C TYR A 217 17.10 4.61 -4.07
N ALA A 218 17.92 3.83 -3.34
CA ALA A 218 19.11 3.18 -3.86
C ALA A 218 18.80 1.90 -4.62
N GLU A 219 17.84 1.12 -4.16
CA GLU A 219 17.51 -0.18 -4.72
C GLU A 219 16.08 -0.26 -5.23
N PRO A 220 15.86 -0.97 -6.37
CA PRO A 220 14.53 -1.18 -6.88
C PRO A 220 13.67 -1.97 -5.90
N ARG A 221 12.49 -1.41 -5.57
CA ARG A 221 11.46 -2.13 -4.83
C ARG A 221 10.58 -2.99 -5.73
N THR A 222 10.62 -2.73 -7.02
CA THR A 222 9.82 -3.38 -8.03
C THR A 222 10.66 -4.46 -8.70
N ASN A 223 10.07 -5.63 -8.93
CA ASN A 223 10.80 -6.79 -9.44
C ASN A 223 10.05 -7.49 -10.56
N GLU A 224 10.81 -8.22 -11.36
CA GLU A 224 10.35 -9.36 -12.14
C GLU A 224 10.53 -10.62 -11.31
N VAL A 225 9.57 -11.54 -11.40
CA VAL A 225 9.63 -12.84 -10.73
C VAL A 225 9.35 -13.93 -11.75
N PHE A 226 10.30 -14.84 -11.91
CA PHE A 226 10.23 -15.97 -12.84
C PHE A 226 9.95 -17.24 -12.08
N PHE A 227 9.14 -18.11 -12.69
CA PHE A 227 8.77 -19.42 -12.17
C PHE A 227 9.09 -20.48 -13.23
N GLU A 228 9.98 -21.42 -12.89
CA GLU A 228 10.42 -22.51 -13.76
C GLU A 228 10.19 -23.83 -13.02
N ASN A 229 9.11 -24.54 -13.38
CA ASN A 229 8.69 -25.80 -12.78
C ASN A 229 8.62 -25.78 -11.25
N VAL A 230 8.09 -24.68 -10.69
CA VAL A 230 7.95 -24.52 -9.24
C VAL A 230 6.83 -25.40 -8.74
N GLU A 231 7.13 -26.33 -7.86
CA GLU A 231 6.16 -27.24 -7.25
C GLU A 231 5.63 -26.71 -5.93
N VAL A 232 4.32 -26.68 -5.77
CA VAL A 232 3.65 -26.36 -4.50
C VAL A 232 2.54 -27.38 -4.22
N PRO A 233 2.24 -27.71 -2.95
CA PRO A 233 1.14 -28.61 -2.63
C PRO A 233 -0.21 -28.02 -3.05
N ALA A 234 -1.18 -28.88 -3.33
CA ALA A 234 -2.53 -28.43 -3.69
C ALA A 234 -3.19 -27.58 -2.60
N SER A 235 -2.79 -27.74 -1.33
CA SER A 235 -3.20 -26.93 -0.20
C SER A 235 -2.74 -25.46 -0.25
N SER A 236 -1.83 -25.12 -1.19
CA SER A 236 -1.45 -23.71 -1.47
C SER A 236 -2.55 -22.94 -2.18
N LEU A 237 -3.59 -23.61 -2.71
CA LEU A 237 -4.72 -22.94 -3.35
C LEU A 237 -5.54 -22.16 -2.32
N LEU A 238 -5.74 -20.87 -2.57
CA LEU A 238 -6.58 -20.01 -1.75
C LEU A 238 -7.98 -19.90 -2.36
N GLY A 239 -8.97 -20.37 -1.63
CA GLY A 239 -10.34 -20.51 -2.12
C GLY A 239 -10.51 -21.73 -3.02
N GLU A 240 -11.35 -21.63 -4.04
CA GLU A 240 -11.62 -22.69 -5.01
C GLU A 240 -10.84 -22.48 -6.31
N GLU A 241 -10.54 -23.55 -7.03
CA GLU A 241 -9.93 -23.47 -8.36
C GLU A 241 -10.87 -22.75 -9.33
N GLY A 242 -10.34 -21.79 -10.08
CA GLY A 242 -11.13 -20.93 -10.98
C GLY A 242 -11.76 -19.71 -10.30
N ASP A 243 -11.71 -19.58 -8.98
CA ASP A 243 -12.30 -18.46 -8.22
C ASP A 243 -11.29 -17.32 -7.88
N GLY A 244 -10.10 -17.41 -8.44
CA GLY A 244 -9.01 -16.47 -8.11
C GLY A 244 -9.34 -15.01 -8.32
N TRP A 245 -10.20 -14.69 -9.30
CA TRP A 245 -10.65 -13.31 -9.51
C TRP A 245 -11.47 -12.78 -8.33
N ARG A 246 -12.40 -13.58 -7.80
CA ARG A 246 -13.22 -13.20 -6.64
C ARG A 246 -12.38 -13.09 -5.37
N VAL A 247 -11.44 -14.01 -5.18
CA VAL A 247 -10.46 -13.98 -4.07
C VAL A 247 -9.64 -12.71 -4.11
N ALA A 248 -9.05 -12.37 -5.27
CA ALA A 248 -8.27 -11.16 -5.44
C ALA A 248 -9.09 -9.89 -5.24
N GLN A 249 -10.33 -9.84 -5.75
CA GLN A 249 -11.21 -8.67 -5.56
C GLN A 249 -11.55 -8.43 -4.09
N ARG A 250 -11.76 -9.48 -3.29
CA ARG A 250 -12.01 -9.34 -1.84
C ARG A 250 -10.82 -8.71 -1.13
N GLY A 251 -9.60 -9.19 -1.41
CA GLY A 251 -8.38 -8.59 -0.87
C GLY A 251 -8.19 -7.13 -1.32
N LEU A 252 -8.35 -6.85 -2.60
CA LEU A 252 -8.21 -5.50 -3.17
C LEU A 252 -9.25 -4.51 -2.65
N ASN A 253 -10.49 -4.94 -2.39
CA ASN A 253 -11.51 -4.04 -1.83
C ASN A 253 -11.17 -3.60 -0.40
N LEU A 254 -10.67 -4.52 0.43
CA LEU A 254 -10.21 -4.20 1.77
C LEU A 254 -8.98 -3.28 1.76
N ASP A 255 -8.12 -3.42 0.76
CA ASP A 255 -6.91 -2.60 0.58
C ASP A 255 -7.21 -1.20 -0.02
N ARG A 256 -8.40 -0.98 -0.59
CA ARG A 256 -8.80 0.30 -1.19
C ARG A 256 -9.31 1.32 -0.18
N VAL A 257 -9.67 0.90 1.02
CA VAL A 257 -10.18 1.77 2.09
C VAL A 257 -9.22 1.74 3.27
N GLY A 258 -8.77 2.89 3.72
CA GLY A 258 -7.86 3.01 4.87
C GLY A 258 -7.02 4.28 4.83
N ALA A 259 -6.43 4.62 5.98
CA ALA A 259 -5.67 5.84 6.18
C ALA A 259 -4.47 5.99 5.21
N ARG A 260 -3.85 4.90 4.87
CA ARG A 260 -2.61 4.86 4.09
C ARG A 260 -2.69 5.57 2.74
N ARG A 261 -3.86 5.59 2.07
CA ARG A 261 -3.98 6.18 0.73
C ARG A 261 -3.95 7.69 0.75
N TYR A 262 -4.68 8.32 1.66
CA TYR A 262 -4.71 9.76 1.72
C TYR A 262 -3.50 10.33 2.48
N LEU A 263 -2.99 9.61 3.49
CA LEU A 263 -1.89 10.09 4.33
C LEU A 263 -0.63 10.41 3.55
N ILE A 264 -0.28 9.62 2.54
CA ILE A 264 0.88 9.90 1.69
C ILE A 264 0.78 11.27 1.04
N SER A 265 -0.41 11.66 0.57
CA SER A 265 -0.62 12.98 -0.03
C SER A 265 -0.68 14.09 1.01
N VAL A 266 -1.41 13.88 2.10
CA VAL A 266 -1.53 14.84 3.22
C VAL A 266 -0.15 15.16 3.80
N MET A 267 0.66 14.15 4.07
CA MET A 267 2.01 14.37 4.63
C MET A 267 2.91 15.18 3.68
N ARG A 268 2.79 14.94 2.38
CA ARG A 268 3.51 15.73 1.37
C ARG A 268 3.10 17.20 1.40
N ASP A 269 1.81 17.46 1.54
CA ASP A 269 1.28 18.82 1.64
C ASP A 269 1.68 19.48 2.96
N GLU A 270 1.70 18.73 4.06
CA GLU A 270 2.22 19.20 5.36
C GLU A 270 3.73 19.46 5.29
N ASP A 271 4.48 18.66 4.57
CA ASP A 271 5.93 18.81 4.39
C ASP A 271 6.31 20.09 3.67
N ILE A 272 5.60 20.45 2.59
CA ILE A 272 5.87 21.75 1.93
C ILE A 272 5.49 22.92 2.80
N VAL A 273 4.38 22.84 3.55
CA VAL A 273 3.99 23.88 4.52
C VAL A 273 5.06 24.05 5.60
N ASN A 274 5.56 22.95 6.15
CA ASN A 274 6.62 22.98 7.16
C ASN A 274 7.93 23.54 6.61
N HIS A 275 8.29 23.20 5.37
CA HIS A 275 9.46 23.78 4.69
C HIS A 275 9.28 25.29 4.51
N LEU A 276 8.13 25.75 4.03
CA LEU A 276 7.86 27.18 3.85
C LEU A 276 7.89 27.97 5.17
N LYS A 277 7.73 27.31 6.31
CA LYS A 277 7.85 27.91 7.66
C LYS A 277 9.28 27.92 8.20
N SER A 278 10.26 27.34 7.51
CA SER A 278 11.65 27.20 8.02
C SER A 278 12.38 28.55 8.20
N GLY A 279 11.97 29.61 7.49
CA GLY A 279 12.40 30.98 7.75
C GLY A 279 13.69 31.40 7.06
N ASP A 280 14.16 30.67 6.03
CA ASP A 280 15.20 31.15 5.14
C ASP A 280 14.66 32.17 4.11
N GLU A 281 15.56 32.90 3.41
CA GLU A 281 15.20 33.99 2.49
C GLU A 281 14.27 33.48 1.37
N PHE A 282 14.54 32.30 0.80
CA PHE A 282 13.72 31.70 -0.24
C PHE A 282 12.32 31.38 0.25
N THR A 283 12.22 30.77 1.41
CA THR A 283 10.93 30.35 1.99
C THR A 283 10.10 31.56 2.43
N GLU A 284 10.73 32.64 2.90
CA GLU A 284 10.04 33.88 3.26
C GLU A 284 9.38 34.53 2.03
N GLU A 285 10.10 34.66 0.89
CA GLU A 285 9.54 35.18 -0.36
C GLU A 285 8.33 34.35 -0.80
N LYS A 286 8.46 33.01 -0.82
CA LYS A 286 7.37 32.11 -1.20
C LYS A 286 6.18 32.17 -0.27
N ARG A 287 6.40 32.32 1.02
CA ARG A 287 5.35 32.44 2.02
C ARG A 287 4.52 33.71 1.86
N GLN A 288 5.11 34.78 1.35
CA GLN A 288 4.43 36.07 1.09
C GLN A 288 3.72 36.08 -0.27
N ASP A 289 4.05 35.19 -1.20
CA ASP A 289 3.37 35.13 -2.51
C ASP A 289 1.93 34.61 -2.36
N PRO A 290 0.92 35.44 -2.69
CA PRO A 290 -0.49 35.04 -2.55
C PRO A 290 -0.85 33.81 -3.40
N ARG A 291 -0.18 33.62 -4.54
CA ARG A 291 -0.41 32.45 -5.42
C ARG A 291 0.05 31.15 -4.76
N VAL A 292 1.17 31.19 -4.05
CA VAL A 292 1.68 30.05 -3.26
C VAL A 292 0.72 29.74 -2.11
N ARG A 293 0.23 30.76 -1.41
CA ARG A 293 -0.73 30.60 -0.30
C ARG A 293 -2.05 29.99 -0.78
N ASP A 294 -2.60 30.49 -1.90
CA ASP A 294 -3.82 29.94 -2.52
C ASP A 294 -3.62 28.47 -2.91
N LYS A 295 -2.49 28.15 -3.55
CA LYS A 295 -2.20 26.77 -3.97
C LYS A 295 -2.05 25.83 -2.77
N VAL A 296 -1.40 26.24 -1.72
CA VAL A 296 -1.26 25.44 -0.48
C VAL A 296 -2.62 25.24 0.19
N ALA A 297 -3.49 26.27 0.20
CA ALA A 297 -4.84 26.17 0.75
C ALA A 297 -5.71 25.19 -0.06
N GLU A 298 -5.62 25.22 -1.40
CA GLU A 298 -6.29 24.26 -2.29
C GLU A 298 -5.85 22.82 -2.00
N LEU A 299 -4.54 22.58 -1.94
CA LEU A 299 -3.98 21.25 -1.65
C LEU A 299 -4.46 20.74 -0.29
N TRP A 300 -4.45 21.60 0.73
CA TRP A 300 -4.93 21.24 2.06
C TRP A 300 -6.43 20.87 2.04
N ALA A 301 -7.25 21.64 1.33
CA ALA A 301 -8.69 21.35 1.20
C ALA A 301 -8.92 19.98 0.52
N GLU A 302 -8.21 19.70 -0.57
CA GLU A 302 -8.28 18.40 -1.26
C GLU A 302 -7.82 17.24 -0.35
N ALA A 303 -6.77 17.44 0.45
CA ALA A 303 -6.29 16.48 1.43
C ALA A 303 -7.37 16.16 2.48
N GLN A 304 -8.11 17.17 2.97
CA GLN A 304 -9.25 16.94 3.87
C GLN A 304 -10.38 16.18 3.18
N VAL A 305 -10.66 16.45 1.90
CA VAL A 305 -11.64 15.67 1.13
C VAL A 305 -11.23 14.20 1.04
N CYS A 306 -9.95 13.89 0.77
CA CYS A 306 -9.44 12.53 0.78
C CYS A 306 -9.72 11.83 2.11
N ARG A 307 -9.41 12.50 3.23
CA ARG A 307 -9.65 11.98 4.58
C ARG A 307 -11.13 11.70 4.85
N LEU A 308 -11.99 12.64 4.51
CA LEU A 308 -13.45 12.50 4.70
C LEU A 308 -14.04 11.39 3.84
N MET A 309 -13.54 11.18 2.62
CA MET A 309 -13.95 10.04 1.77
C MET A 309 -13.62 8.71 2.45
N THR A 310 -12.40 8.55 3.00
CA THR A 310 -12.01 7.36 3.73
C THR A 310 -12.87 7.16 4.98
N MET A 311 -13.10 8.20 5.78
CA MET A 311 -13.96 8.11 6.97
C MET A 311 -15.41 7.75 6.60
N ARG A 312 -15.92 8.25 5.47
CA ARG A 312 -17.24 7.86 4.97
C ARG A 312 -17.30 6.36 4.67
N SER A 313 -16.30 5.80 3.98
CA SER A 313 -16.24 4.38 3.66
C SER A 313 -16.18 3.54 4.93
N LEU A 314 -15.34 3.92 5.90
CA LEU A 314 -15.28 3.22 7.20
C LEU A 314 -16.60 3.29 7.96
N SER A 315 -17.28 4.46 7.96
CA SER A 315 -18.60 4.59 8.60
C SER A 315 -19.66 3.71 7.95
N ILE A 316 -19.63 3.49 6.64
CA ILE A 316 -20.53 2.57 5.95
C ILE A 316 -20.29 1.14 6.44
N GLU A 317 -19.02 0.70 6.52
CA GLU A 317 -18.64 -0.64 6.96
C GLU A 317 -19.03 -0.88 8.42
N GLU A 318 -18.75 0.06 9.32
CA GLU A 318 -19.10 -0.05 10.76
C GLU A 318 -20.61 -0.14 10.99
N ASN A 319 -21.43 0.42 10.11
CA ASN A 319 -22.88 0.31 10.17
C ASN A 319 -23.42 -0.92 9.41
N GLY A 320 -22.57 -1.90 9.10
CA GLY A 320 -22.94 -3.15 8.42
C GLY A 320 -23.28 -3.00 6.95
N GLY A 321 -22.96 -1.86 6.33
CA GLY A 321 -23.11 -1.62 4.91
C GLY A 321 -21.93 -2.16 4.09
N ASN A 322 -22.16 -2.32 2.80
CA ASN A 322 -21.10 -2.63 1.84
C ASN A 322 -20.87 -1.44 0.92
N PHE A 323 -19.61 -1.06 0.69
CA PHE A 323 -19.34 -0.03 -0.30
C PHE A 323 -19.52 -0.58 -1.72
N ALA A 324 -20.23 0.17 -2.53
CA ALA A 324 -20.45 -0.14 -3.93
C ALA A 324 -19.38 0.48 -4.83
N TYR A 325 -19.10 1.76 -4.62
CA TYR A 325 -18.19 2.57 -5.45
C TYR A 325 -17.21 3.42 -4.63
N GLU A 326 -17.40 3.54 -3.33
CA GLU A 326 -16.66 4.45 -2.45
C GLU A 326 -15.15 4.23 -2.55
N GLY A 327 -14.68 2.99 -2.39
CA GLY A 327 -13.27 2.67 -2.54
C GLY A 327 -12.72 2.94 -3.95
N SER A 328 -13.57 2.89 -4.99
CA SER A 328 -13.18 3.28 -6.35
C SER A 328 -13.07 4.80 -6.47
N ALA A 329 -13.97 5.55 -5.86
CA ALA A 329 -13.92 7.01 -5.83
C ALA A 329 -12.67 7.52 -5.08
N GLU A 330 -12.35 6.93 -3.91
CA GLU A 330 -11.11 7.22 -3.18
C GLU A 330 -9.88 6.92 -4.04
N LYS A 331 -9.90 5.78 -4.75
CA LYS A 331 -8.81 5.36 -5.64
C LYS A 331 -8.66 6.25 -6.88
N VAL A 332 -9.65 7.05 -7.24
CA VAL A 332 -9.53 8.11 -8.26
C VAL A 332 -9.00 9.38 -7.62
N PHE A 333 -9.66 9.88 -6.59
CA PHE A 333 -9.41 11.22 -6.07
C PHE A 333 -8.04 11.36 -5.41
N ALA A 334 -7.68 10.45 -4.49
CA ALA A 334 -6.44 10.56 -3.72
C ALA A 334 -5.15 10.43 -4.58
N PRO A 335 -5.02 9.48 -5.54
CA PRO A 335 -3.87 9.46 -6.44
C PRO A 335 -3.76 10.68 -7.34
N GLU A 336 -4.88 11.19 -7.85
CA GLU A 336 -4.87 12.40 -8.69
C GLU A 336 -4.55 13.66 -7.89
N HIS A 337 -5.03 13.77 -6.66
CA HIS A 337 -4.55 14.77 -5.72
C HIS A 337 -3.04 14.65 -5.52
N GLY A 338 -2.52 13.43 -5.35
CA GLY A 338 -1.08 13.19 -5.23
C GLY A 338 -0.27 13.72 -6.43
N VAL A 339 -0.76 13.57 -7.65
CA VAL A 339 -0.12 14.15 -8.85
C VAL A 339 -0.19 15.68 -8.80
N ARG A 340 -1.36 16.27 -8.59
CA ARG A 340 -1.52 17.74 -8.50
C ARG A 340 -0.65 18.34 -7.41
N SER A 341 -0.56 17.68 -6.26
CA SER A 341 0.28 18.09 -5.12
C SER A 341 1.76 18.12 -5.51
N THR A 342 2.29 17.07 -6.11
CA THR A 342 3.70 17.04 -6.52
C THR A 342 4.04 18.06 -7.60
N GLU A 343 3.13 18.28 -8.55
CA GLU A 343 3.28 19.32 -9.58
C GLU A 343 3.28 20.72 -8.95
N ALA A 344 2.35 21.02 -8.07
CA ALA A 344 2.27 22.30 -7.38
C ALA A 344 3.51 22.56 -6.50
N ILE A 345 3.95 21.56 -5.75
CA ILE A 345 5.17 21.65 -4.93
C ILE A 345 6.40 21.89 -5.83
N SER A 346 6.49 21.22 -6.97
CA SER A 346 7.58 21.44 -7.93
C SER A 346 7.58 22.86 -8.46
N GLN A 347 6.42 23.45 -8.74
CA GLN A 347 6.31 24.85 -9.16
C GLN A 347 6.70 25.83 -8.04
N ILE A 348 6.31 25.56 -6.78
CA ILE A 348 6.67 26.37 -5.60
C ILE A 348 8.18 26.36 -5.40
N LEU A 349 8.81 25.19 -5.45
CA LEU A 349 10.25 25.01 -5.22
C LEU A 349 11.12 25.41 -6.43
N GLY A 350 10.54 25.49 -7.63
CA GLY A 350 11.27 25.78 -8.85
C GLY A 350 12.43 24.82 -9.09
N PRO A 351 13.65 25.28 -9.43
CA PRO A 351 14.81 24.41 -9.70
C PRO A 351 15.18 23.47 -8.53
N HIS A 352 14.91 23.87 -7.28
CA HIS A 352 15.19 23.03 -6.11
C HIS A 352 14.37 21.73 -6.09
N ALA A 353 13.22 21.69 -6.75
CA ALA A 353 12.39 20.50 -6.89
C ALA A 353 13.04 19.36 -7.69
N GLN A 354 14.12 19.66 -8.45
CA GLN A 354 14.82 18.68 -9.27
C GLN A 354 16.01 18.03 -8.55
N LEU A 355 16.37 18.54 -7.38
CA LEU A 355 17.55 18.09 -6.65
C LEU A 355 17.26 16.81 -5.88
N LEU A 356 17.97 15.76 -6.24
CA LEU A 356 17.89 14.43 -5.61
C LEU A 356 18.77 14.35 -4.36
N ASN A 357 18.58 13.28 -3.60
CA ASN A 357 19.41 12.95 -2.45
C ASN A 357 20.91 12.99 -2.82
N GLY A 358 21.73 13.56 -1.93
CA GLY A 358 23.16 13.77 -2.13
C GLY A 358 23.53 15.17 -2.63
N SER A 359 22.57 15.99 -3.06
CA SER A 359 22.81 17.43 -3.32
C SER A 359 22.70 18.21 -2.00
N PRO A 360 23.68 19.09 -1.66
CA PRO A 360 23.62 19.91 -0.46
C PRO A 360 22.48 20.92 -0.47
N LEU A 361 21.92 21.22 -1.64
CA LEU A 361 20.77 22.12 -1.81
C LEU A 361 19.44 21.38 -1.94
N ALA A 362 19.42 20.05 -1.82
CA ALA A 362 18.21 19.27 -1.93
C ALA A 362 17.29 19.49 -0.72
N VAL A 363 16.11 20.03 -0.97
CA VAL A 363 15.11 20.22 0.07
C VAL A 363 14.67 18.87 0.62
N LYS A 364 14.73 18.68 1.96
CA LYS A 364 14.42 17.41 2.62
C LYS A 364 15.08 16.21 1.94
N GLN A 365 16.37 16.33 1.65
CA GLN A 365 17.16 15.27 1.00
C GLN A 365 16.59 14.78 -0.34
N GLY A 366 15.90 15.65 -1.10
CA GLY A 366 15.37 15.33 -2.41
C GLY A 366 14.04 14.57 -2.43
N VAL A 367 13.36 14.50 -1.29
CA VAL A 367 12.06 13.81 -1.17
C VAL A 367 11.03 14.34 -2.17
N PHE A 368 11.02 15.64 -2.42
CA PHE A 368 10.06 16.25 -3.36
C PHE A 368 10.33 15.85 -4.81
N ALA A 369 11.61 15.83 -5.22
CA ALA A 369 12.00 15.35 -6.54
C ALA A 369 11.61 13.88 -6.73
N HIS A 370 11.87 13.05 -5.74
CA HIS A 370 11.51 11.64 -5.76
C HIS A 370 10.00 11.43 -5.83
N ASN A 371 9.24 12.18 -5.04
CA ASN A 371 7.77 12.12 -5.06
C ASN A 371 7.19 12.52 -6.42
N LEU A 372 7.76 13.52 -7.08
CA LEU A 372 7.35 13.93 -8.44
C LEU A 372 7.54 12.78 -9.45
N LEU A 373 8.71 12.11 -9.41
CA LEU A 373 9.01 10.98 -10.29
C LEU A 373 8.05 9.79 -10.03
N GLY A 374 7.59 9.62 -8.78
CA GLY A 374 6.73 8.52 -8.36
C GLY A 374 5.23 8.76 -8.45
N ALA A 375 4.78 9.99 -8.58
CA ALA A 375 3.38 10.37 -8.41
C ALA A 375 2.42 9.60 -9.32
N PHE A 376 2.77 9.44 -10.59
CA PHE A 376 1.93 8.75 -11.58
C PHE A 376 1.73 7.26 -11.30
N GLN A 377 2.65 6.60 -10.61
CA GLN A 377 2.52 5.19 -10.29
C GLN A 377 1.22 4.90 -9.53
N SER A 378 0.83 5.79 -8.63
CA SER A 378 -0.38 5.64 -7.83
C SER A 378 -1.66 5.70 -8.66
N THR A 379 -1.65 6.32 -9.85
CA THR A 379 -2.80 6.39 -10.74
C THR A 379 -3.05 5.11 -11.55
N VAL A 380 -2.03 4.24 -11.67
CA VAL A 380 -2.10 3.03 -12.50
C VAL A 380 -2.10 1.72 -11.70
N ASN A 381 -1.49 1.70 -10.51
CA ASN A 381 -1.42 0.49 -9.68
C ASN A 381 -2.77 0.15 -9.01
N HIS A 382 -2.97 -1.09 -8.55
CA HIS A 382 -4.19 -1.57 -7.85
C HIS A 382 -5.52 -1.26 -8.58
N GLY A 383 -5.48 -1.22 -9.90
CA GLY A 383 -6.55 -0.76 -10.80
C GLY A 383 -6.38 0.72 -11.17
N SER A 384 -6.25 0.98 -12.47
CA SER A 384 -6.03 2.35 -12.96
C SER A 384 -7.22 3.25 -12.63
N VAL A 385 -6.96 4.56 -12.51
CA VAL A 385 -8.02 5.55 -12.25
C VAL A 385 -9.11 5.52 -13.34
N GLN A 386 -8.79 5.15 -14.58
CA GLN A 386 -9.77 4.99 -15.68
C GLN A 386 -10.74 3.83 -15.38
N VAL A 387 -10.22 2.67 -14.95
CA VAL A 387 -11.07 1.53 -14.54
C VAL A 387 -11.91 1.88 -13.32
N MET A 388 -11.34 2.64 -12.38
CA MET A 388 -12.09 3.06 -11.19
C MET A 388 -13.19 4.05 -11.53
N ARG A 389 -12.96 5.00 -12.45
CA ARG A 389 -14.01 5.89 -12.97
C ARG A 389 -15.15 5.13 -13.64
N ASP A 390 -14.83 4.11 -14.45
CA ASP A 390 -15.85 3.24 -15.06
C ASP A 390 -16.67 2.50 -13.98
N GLN A 391 -16.03 2.03 -12.91
CA GLN A 391 -16.75 1.43 -11.79
C GLN A 391 -17.67 2.43 -11.08
N VAL A 392 -17.21 3.66 -10.84
CA VAL A 392 -18.05 4.72 -10.25
C VAL A 392 -19.23 5.04 -11.17
N ALA A 393 -18.99 5.23 -12.48
CA ALA A 393 -20.04 5.52 -13.45
C ALA A 393 -21.13 4.44 -13.43
N ARG A 394 -20.75 3.17 -13.39
CA ARG A 394 -21.70 2.05 -13.39
C ARG A 394 -22.42 1.86 -12.05
N LYS A 395 -21.69 1.91 -10.94
CA LYS A 395 -22.22 1.54 -9.63
C LYS A 395 -22.88 2.70 -8.89
N ALA A 396 -22.40 3.94 -9.09
CA ALA A 396 -22.96 5.13 -8.46
C ALA A 396 -23.99 5.82 -9.33
N LEU A 397 -23.73 5.92 -10.66
CA LEU A 397 -24.54 6.67 -11.60
C LEU A 397 -25.42 5.78 -12.47
N ASN A 398 -25.38 4.46 -12.30
CA ASN A 398 -26.14 3.46 -13.08
C ASN A 398 -25.98 3.62 -14.60
N MET A 399 -24.81 4.09 -15.05
CA MET A 399 -24.53 4.25 -16.47
C MET A 399 -24.42 2.89 -17.17
N PRO A 400 -24.89 2.77 -18.42
CA PRO A 400 -24.86 1.51 -19.15
C PRO A 400 -23.44 1.06 -19.43
N ARG A 401 -23.25 -0.26 -19.50
CA ARG A 401 -21.97 -0.86 -19.91
C ARG A 401 -21.75 -0.57 -21.39
N GLN A 402 -20.62 0.02 -21.74
CA GLN A 402 -20.22 0.09 -23.15
C GLN A 402 -20.09 -1.35 -23.69
N LYS A 403 -20.83 -1.67 -24.75
CA LYS A 403 -20.67 -2.95 -25.45
C LYS A 403 -19.32 -2.87 -26.16
N ALA A 404 -18.40 -3.80 -25.81
CA ALA A 404 -17.15 -3.99 -26.51
C ALA A 404 -17.38 -4.60 -27.88
#